data_54723f06d1d17a8e720b4b3f7f05e6e5
#
_entry.id   54723f06d1d17a8e720b4b3f7f05e6e5
#
_cell.length_a   1.000
_cell.length_b   1.000
_cell.length_c   1.000
_cell.angle_alpha   90.00
_cell.angle_beta   90.00
_cell.angle_gamma   90.00
#
_symmetry.space_group_name_H-M   'P 1'
#
loop_
_entity.id
_entity.type
_entity.pdbx_description
1 polymer ?
#
loop_
_entity_poly.entity_id
_entity_poly.type
_entity_poly.pdbx_seq_one_letter_code
_entity_poly.pdbx_strand_id
1 'polypeptide(L)'
;MIKGKKILISLGGTYEPIDSVRGITNKSSGKMGLALAREAYIRGADLTLIVANVSVEIPSVFDVVHVETSKEMNDAVLKLVPAYDIFISTAAVSDFEFKQKSDKKLDSSNSLFLDLKPTTKIIRQIKKINPDIFLVGFKAEFNISRDDIIECARKQIADAGTDLVVANDISRDCCHFGSDNNEVLIVDEDVLTIPLASKREIAKHIFDVISKKV
;
A
#
# COMPACT_ATOMS: atom_id res chain seq x y z
N MET A 1 -6.18 -1.36 -21.71
CA MET A 1 -5.98 0.14 -21.80
C MET A 1 -6.46 0.81 -20.51
N ILE A 2 -5.70 1.76 -19.93
CA ILE A 2 -6.00 2.40 -18.63
C ILE A 2 -7.04 3.52 -18.73
N LYS A 3 -7.14 4.18 -19.88
CA LYS A 3 -8.08 5.29 -20.09
C LYS A 3 -9.53 4.89 -19.77
N GLY A 4 -10.17 5.64 -18.88
CA GLY A 4 -11.57 5.41 -18.45
C GLY A 4 -11.75 4.28 -17.43
N LYS A 5 -10.68 3.56 -17.04
CA LYS A 5 -10.74 2.59 -15.96
C LYS A 5 -10.85 3.30 -14.62
N LYS A 6 -11.67 2.77 -13.73
CA LYS A 6 -11.79 3.22 -12.33
C LYS A 6 -10.71 2.58 -11.50
N ILE A 7 -9.80 3.41 -10.98
CA ILE A 7 -8.65 2.95 -10.21
C ILE A 7 -8.72 3.46 -8.78
N LEU A 8 -8.62 2.55 -7.83
CA LEU A 8 -8.49 2.84 -6.41
C LEU A 8 -7.04 2.62 -5.99
N ILE A 9 -6.44 3.58 -5.28
CA ILE A 9 -5.07 3.45 -4.74
C ILE A 9 -5.08 3.78 -3.26
N SER A 10 -4.61 2.85 -2.41
CA SER A 10 -4.33 3.14 -1.00
C SER A 10 -2.88 3.55 -0.82
N LEU A 11 -2.59 4.57 -0.01
CA LEU A 11 -1.22 5.06 0.22
C LEU A 11 -1.03 5.66 1.62
N GLY A 12 0.24 5.79 2.00
CA GLY A 12 0.63 6.28 3.32
C GLY A 12 0.81 5.16 4.35
N GLY A 13 1.05 5.52 5.58
CA GLY A 13 1.15 4.60 6.72
C GLY A 13 -0.02 4.77 7.67
N THR A 14 -0.72 3.71 8.05
CA THR A 14 -1.75 3.81 9.08
C THR A 14 -1.13 4.11 10.43
N TYR A 15 -1.87 4.79 11.27
CA TYR A 15 -1.48 5.17 12.62
C TYR A 15 -2.42 4.52 13.62
N GLU A 16 -1.87 3.74 14.53
CA GLU A 16 -2.65 3.05 15.57
C GLU A 16 -2.47 3.80 16.90
N PRO A 17 -3.49 4.52 17.37
CA PRO A 17 -3.38 5.31 18.59
C PRO A 17 -3.26 4.44 19.83
N ILE A 18 -2.29 4.77 20.69
CA ILE A 18 -2.12 4.22 22.07
C ILE A 18 -3.06 4.97 23.01
N ASP A 19 -3.01 6.29 22.90
CA ASP A 19 -3.81 7.23 23.68
C ASP A 19 -4.18 8.46 22.84
N SER A 20 -4.77 9.48 23.46
CA SER A 20 -5.18 10.72 22.77
C SER A 20 -4.03 11.51 22.12
N VAL A 21 -2.76 11.14 22.34
CA VAL A 21 -1.58 11.92 21.91
C VAL A 21 -0.56 11.08 21.16
N ARG A 22 -0.44 9.78 21.44
CA ARG A 22 0.63 8.89 20.97
C ARG A 22 0.08 7.68 20.25
N GLY A 23 0.85 7.16 19.27
CA GLY A 23 0.53 5.94 18.55
C GLY A 23 1.72 5.31 17.85
N ILE A 24 1.47 4.21 17.17
CA ILE A 24 2.44 3.48 16.34
C ILE A 24 2.05 3.65 14.88
N THR A 25 3.04 3.89 14.03
CA THR A 25 2.84 4.01 12.58
C THR A 25 4.00 3.40 11.81
N ASN A 26 3.77 3.02 10.57
CA ASN A 26 4.81 2.64 9.62
C ASN A 26 5.47 3.90 9.05
N LYS A 27 6.78 3.80 8.72
CA LYS A 27 7.56 4.92 8.15
C LYS A 27 7.26 5.21 6.67
N SER A 28 6.07 4.86 6.18
CA SER A 28 5.70 5.13 4.78
C SER A 28 5.53 6.63 4.53
N SER A 29 6.13 7.12 3.46
CA SER A 29 6.01 8.53 3.03
C SER A 29 4.85 8.79 2.08
N GLY A 30 4.23 7.76 1.51
CA GLY A 30 3.22 7.87 0.46
C GLY A 30 3.77 8.15 -0.95
N LYS A 31 5.09 8.38 -1.11
CA LYS A 31 5.70 8.76 -2.40
C LYS A 31 5.41 7.77 -3.54
N MET A 32 5.46 6.45 -3.28
CA MET A 32 5.20 5.46 -4.32
C MET A 32 3.73 5.48 -4.78
N GLY A 33 2.80 5.53 -3.82
CA GLY A 33 1.37 5.64 -4.12
C GLY A 33 1.04 6.92 -4.90
N LEU A 34 1.66 8.05 -4.53
CA LEU A 34 1.49 9.31 -5.27
C LEU A 34 2.09 9.24 -6.69
N ALA A 35 3.22 8.57 -6.87
CA ALA A 35 3.80 8.37 -8.20
C ALA A 35 2.87 7.54 -9.11
N LEU A 36 2.28 6.49 -8.55
CA LEU A 36 1.27 5.67 -9.23
C LEU A 36 0.00 6.48 -9.55
N ALA A 37 -0.48 7.30 -8.60
CA ALA A 37 -1.64 8.16 -8.82
C ALA A 37 -1.43 9.13 -9.99
N ARG A 38 -0.26 9.78 -10.04
CA ARG A 38 0.10 10.68 -11.13
C ARG A 38 0.15 9.96 -12.49
N GLU A 39 0.73 8.76 -12.53
CA GLU A 39 0.81 7.97 -13.76
C GLU A 39 -0.57 7.49 -14.21
N ALA A 40 -1.44 7.04 -13.29
CA ALA A 40 -2.83 6.69 -13.60
C ALA A 40 -3.60 7.87 -14.22
N TYR A 41 -3.46 9.04 -13.60
CA TYR A 41 -4.09 10.28 -14.07
C TYR A 41 -3.60 10.68 -15.47
N ILE A 42 -2.29 10.64 -15.72
CA ILE A 42 -1.70 10.93 -17.04
C ILE A 42 -2.24 9.97 -18.11
N ARG A 43 -2.51 8.70 -17.74
CA ARG A 43 -3.10 7.68 -18.63
C ARG A 43 -4.62 7.80 -18.79
N GLY A 44 -5.24 8.78 -18.13
CA GLY A 44 -6.67 9.07 -18.26
C GLY A 44 -7.58 8.14 -17.47
N ALA A 45 -7.10 7.60 -16.36
CA ALA A 45 -7.92 6.84 -15.41
C ALA A 45 -8.88 7.76 -14.63
N ASP A 46 -10.01 7.19 -14.19
CA ASP A 46 -10.87 7.73 -13.14
C ASP A 46 -10.32 7.26 -11.79
N LEU A 47 -9.80 8.18 -10.98
CA LEU A 47 -8.93 7.86 -9.86
C LEU A 47 -9.48 8.34 -8.52
N THR A 48 -9.52 7.43 -7.54
CA THR A 48 -9.74 7.77 -6.13
C THR A 48 -8.59 7.28 -5.27
N LEU A 49 -8.16 8.09 -4.32
CA LEU A 49 -7.11 7.77 -3.36
C LEU A 49 -7.68 7.54 -1.97
N ILE A 50 -7.24 6.49 -1.28
CA ILE A 50 -7.42 6.33 0.17
C ILE A 50 -6.08 6.66 0.82
N VAL A 51 -6.03 7.77 1.54
CA VAL A 51 -4.80 8.36 2.05
C VAL A 51 -4.77 8.28 3.57
N ALA A 52 -3.77 7.53 4.09
CA ALA A 52 -3.39 7.55 5.50
C ALA A 52 -2.33 8.63 5.76
N ASN A 53 -1.45 8.45 6.76
CA ASN A 53 -0.36 9.40 7.00
C ASN A 53 0.64 9.41 5.84
N VAL A 54 0.90 10.59 5.30
CA VAL A 54 1.87 10.84 4.23
C VAL A 54 2.73 12.05 4.54
N SER A 55 3.95 12.07 4.03
CA SER A 55 4.85 13.23 4.08
C SER A 55 4.92 14.01 2.76
N VAL A 56 4.02 13.70 1.83
CA VAL A 56 3.92 14.34 0.51
C VAL A 56 2.62 15.11 0.40
N GLU A 57 2.63 16.20 -0.34
CA GLU A 57 1.42 16.94 -0.68
C GLU A 57 0.63 16.18 -1.75
N ILE A 58 -0.65 15.93 -1.47
CA ILE A 58 -1.57 15.30 -2.42
C ILE A 58 -2.23 16.41 -3.25
N PRO A 59 -2.05 16.41 -4.59
CA PRO A 59 -2.68 17.40 -5.45
C PRO A 59 -4.21 17.39 -5.35
N SER A 60 -4.81 18.58 -5.30
CA SER A 60 -6.26 18.77 -5.15
C SER A 60 -7.09 18.27 -6.35
N VAL A 61 -6.44 17.88 -7.45
CA VAL A 61 -7.10 17.27 -8.61
C VAL A 61 -7.57 15.84 -8.36
N PHE A 62 -7.09 15.19 -7.30
CA PHE A 62 -7.46 13.82 -6.97
C PHE A 62 -8.64 13.78 -5.99
N ASP A 63 -9.55 12.85 -6.22
CA ASP A 63 -10.56 12.49 -5.23
C ASP A 63 -9.90 11.72 -4.08
N VAL A 64 -10.06 12.21 -2.85
CA VAL A 64 -9.35 11.67 -1.69
C VAL A 64 -10.32 11.30 -0.57
N VAL A 65 -10.13 10.09 -0.05
CA VAL A 65 -10.71 9.61 1.20
C VAL A 65 -9.59 9.54 2.24
N HIS A 66 -9.65 10.39 3.25
CA HIS A 66 -8.69 10.37 4.35
C HIS A 66 -9.06 9.32 5.39
N VAL A 67 -8.05 8.60 5.87
CA VAL A 67 -8.17 7.60 6.94
C VAL A 67 -6.94 7.72 7.85
N GLU A 68 -7.07 7.26 9.09
CA GLU A 68 -5.97 7.27 10.04
C GLU A 68 -5.54 5.85 10.40
N THR A 69 -6.47 5.01 10.82
CA THR A 69 -6.20 3.67 11.36
C THR A 69 -6.29 2.56 10.30
N SER A 70 -5.71 1.39 10.62
CA SER A 70 -5.89 0.18 9.81
C SER A 70 -7.36 -0.22 9.65
N LYS A 71 -8.17 0.00 10.70
CA LYS A 71 -9.61 -0.25 10.66
C LYS A 71 -10.31 0.67 9.68
N GLU A 72 -10.05 1.97 9.74
CA GLU A 72 -10.63 2.95 8.79
C GLU A 72 -10.20 2.68 7.35
N MET A 73 -8.91 2.33 7.14
CA MET A 73 -8.40 1.91 5.83
C MET A 73 -9.17 0.69 5.32
N ASN A 74 -9.36 -0.34 6.15
CA ASN A 74 -10.15 -1.52 5.82
C ASN A 74 -11.58 -1.15 5.41
N ASP A 75 -12.27 -0.38 6.24
CA ASP A 75 -13.66 -0.01 6.02
C ASP A 75 -13.84 0.81 4.72
N ALA A 76 -12.92 1.76 4.46
CA ALA A 76 -12.91 2.56 3.24
C ALA A 76 -12.65 1.71 1.99
N VAL A 77 -11.64 0.83 2.03
CA VAL A 77 -11.31 -0.07 0.91
C VAL A 77 -12.48 -0.99 0.60
N LEU A 78 -13.04 -1.69 1.59
CA LEU A 78 -14.12 -2.65 1.37
C LEU A 78 -15.42 -1.98 0.84
N LYS A 79 -15.67 -0.74 1.24
CA LYS A 79 -16.80 0.06 0.76
C LYS A 79 -16.64 0.44 -0.72
N LEU A 80 -15.41 0.75 -1.16
CA LEU A 80 -15.15 1.32 -2.49
C LEU A 80 -14.86 0.24 -3.55
N VAL A 81 -14.13 -0.81 -3.21
CA VAL A 81 -13.68 -1.88 -4.12
C VAL A 81 -14.76 -2.40 -5.07
N PRO A 82 -16.06 -2.57 -4.68
CA PRO A 82 -17.08 -3.06 -5.60
C PRO A 82 -17.31 -2.21 -6.86
N ALA A 83 -16.94 -0.93 -6.82
CA ALA A 83 -17.19 0.01 -7.91
C ALA A 83 -15.95 0.28 -8.80
N TYR A 84 -14.82 -0.42 -8.56
CA TYR A 84 -13.55 -0.17 -9.23
C TYR A 84 -13.08 -1.35 -10.06
N ASP A 85 -12.35 -1.04 -11.15
CA ASP A 85 -11.76 -2.02 -12.05
C ASP A 85 -10.38 -2.49 -11.57
N ILE A 86 -9.63 -1.60 -10.92
CA ILE A 86 -8.26 -1.85 -10.46
C ILE A 86 -8.11 -1.34 -9.03
N PHE A 87 -7.52 -2.15 -8.15
CA PHE A 87 -7.08 -1.71 -6.83
C PHE A 87 -5.57 -1.90 -6.67
N ILE A 88 -4.87 -0.82 -6.33
CA ILE A 88 -3.43 -0.82 -6.07
C ILE A 88 -3.21 -0.57 -4.58
N SER A 89 -2.81 -1.60 -3.86
CA SER A 89 -2.60 -1.58 -2.40
C SER A 89 -1.15 -1.20 -2.09
N THR A 90 -0.86 0.11 -1.96
CA THR A 90 0.48 0.61 -1.61
C THR A 90 0.60 1.13 -0.18
N ALA A 91 -0.51 1.24 0.54
CA ALA A 91 -0.48 1.68 1.93
C ALA A 91 0.30 0.70 2.81
N ALA A 92 1.12 1.23 3.69
CA ALA A 92 1.78 0.47 4.75
C ALA A 92 0.81 0.35 5.94
N VAL A 93 -0.10 -0.61 5.84
CA VAL A 93 -1.09 -0.88 6.89
C VAL A 93 -0.41 -1.56 8.07
N SER A 94 -0.69 -1.11 9.28
CA SER A 94 -0.15 -1.70 10.49
C SER A 94 -0.58 -3.16 10.63
N ASP A 95 0.37 -4.03 10.97
CA ASP A 95 0.12 -5.46 11.22
C ASP A 95 -0.46 -5.72 12.61
N PHE A 96 -0.38 -4.72 13.49
CA PHE A 96 -0.85 -4.80 14.86
C PHE A 96 -1.65 -3.56 15.26
N GLU A 97 -2.67 -3.77 16.09
CA GLU A 97 -3.44 -2.72 16.76
C GLU A 97 -3.47 -2.98 18.28
N PHE A 98 -3.75 -1.94 19.07
CA PHE A 98 -3.88 -2.09 20.50
C PHE A 98 -5.19 -2.79 20.88
N LYS A 99 -5.14 -3.77 21.79
CA LYS A 99 -6.35 -4.39 22.34
C LYS A 99 -7.18 -3.39 23.14
N GLN A 100 -6.51 -2.48 23.83
CA GLN A 100 -7.15 -1.43 24.62
C GLN A 100 -6.52 -0.09 24.28
N LYS A 101 -7.34 0.87 23.91
CA LYS A 101 -6.95 2.27 23.64
C LYS A 101 -7.38 3.11 24.84
N SER A 102 -6.60 4.14 25.17
CA SER A 102 -6.97 5.11 26.18
C SER A 102 -7.46 6.40 25.52
N ASP A 103 -8.63 6.88 25.91
CA ASP A 103 -9.14 8.18 25.45
C ASP A 103 -8.45 9.37 26.13
N LYS A 104 -7.61 9.10 27.14
CA LYS A 104 -6.84 10.10 27.88
C LYS A 104 -5.36 9.81 27.72
N LYS A 105 -4.54 10.87 27.72
CA LYS A 105 -3.09 10.76 27.78
C LYS A 105 -2.67 9.91 28.95
N LEU A 106 -1.93 8.81 28.68
CA LEU A 106 -1.39 7.94 29.69
C LEU A 106 -0.27 8.63 30.48
N ASP A 107 -0.22 8.37 31.78
CA ASP A 107 0.84 8.84 32.65
C ASP A 107 2.17 8.17 32.29
N SER A 108 3.26 8.94 32.32
CA SER A 108 4.62 8.48 31.99
C SER A 108 5.48 8.22 33.25
N SER A 109 4.92 8.27 34.45
CA SER A 109 5.65 8.04 35.70
C SER A 109 5.97 6.57 35.93
N ASN A 110 5.29 5.65 35.23
CA ASN A 110 5.49 4.20 35.33
C ASN A 110 5.80 3.56 33.99
N SER A 111 6.35 2.34 34.01
CA SER A 111 6.52 1.51 32.83
C SER A 111 5.17 1.21 32.17
N LEU A 112 5.11 1.30 30.85
CA LEU A 112 3.93 1.00 30.05
C LEU A 112 4.11 -0.31 29.30
N PHE A 113 3.21 -1.25 29.49
CA PHE A 113 3.12 -2.49 28.71
C PHE A 113 2.01 -2.33 27.67
N LEU A 114 2.34 -2.60 26.41
CA LEU A 114 1.42 -2.49 25.27
C LEU A 114 0.98 -3.89 24.87
N ASP A 115 -0.33 -4.18 24.99
CA ASP A 115 -0.92 -5.44 24.51
C ASP A 115 -1.47 -5.25 23.12
N LEU A 116 -0.88 -5.95 22.16
CA LEU A 116 -1.17 -5.85 20.75
C LEU A 116 -1.88 -7.10 20.23
N LYS A 117 -2.75 -6.93 19.24
CA LYS A 117 -3.35 -8.03 18.48
C LYS A 117 -3.15 -7.79 16.97
N PRO A 118 -3.09 -8.85 16.14
CA PRO A 118 -3.01 -8.71 14.69
C PRO A 118 -4.20 -7.95 14.13
N THR A 119 -3.94 -7.12 13.12
CA THR A 119 -4.96 -6.47 12.31
C THR A 119 -5.48 -7.41 11.22
N THR A 120 -6.62 -7.04 10.64
CA THR A 120 -7.18 -7.76 9.49
C THR A 120 -6.36 -7.48 8.23
N LYS A 121 -6.00 -8.53 7.50
CA LYS A 121 -5.29 -8.40 6.21
C LYS A 121 -6.28 -8.00 5.12
N ILE A 122 -6.34 -6.69 4.82
CA ILE A 122 -7.26 -6.09 3.85
C ILE A 122 -7.18 -6.79 2.50
N ILE A 123 -5.97 -6.99 1.99
CA ILE A 123 -5.72 -7.53 0.65
C ILE A 123 -6.36 -8.91 0.43
N ARG A 124 -6.52 -9.73 1.49
CA ARG A 124 -7.13 -11.07 1.42
C ARG A 124 -8.66 -11.06 1.28
N GLN A 125 -9.29 -9.90 1.43
CA GLN A 125 -10.73 -9.75 1.35
C GLN A 125 -11.19 -9.25 -0.03
N ILE A 126 -10.30 -8.63 -0.79
CA ILE A 126 -10.63 -7.88 -2.01
C ILE A 126 -11.29 -8.78 -3.05
N LYS A 127 -10.66 -9.88 -3.45
CA LYS A 127 -11.20 -10.82 -4.45
C LYS A 127 -12.46 -11.55 -4.00
N LYS A 128 -12.76 -11.58 -2.69
CA LYS A 128 -14.02 -12.13 -2.17
C LYS A 128 -15.19 -11.18 -2.38
N ILE A 129 -14.91 -9.86 -2.43
CA ILE A 129 -15.90 -8.79 -2.57
C ILE A 129 -16.07 -8.43 -4.04
N ASN A 130 -14.99 -8.32 -4.78
CA ASN A 130 -14.97 -8.06 -6.21
C ASN A 130 -14.00 -9.05 -6.89
N PRO A 131 -14.48 -10.22 -7.36
CA PRO A 131 -13.63 -11.22 -8.00
C PRO A 131 -12.95 -10.73 -9.29
N ASP A 132 -13.60 -9.80 -10.00
CA ASP A 132 -13.15 -9.32 -11.31
C ASP A 132 -12.15 -8.16 -11.23
N ILE A 133 -11.94 -7.56 -10.04
CA ILE A 133 -11.01 -6.44 -9.87
C ILE A 133 -9.58 -6.87 -10.16
N PHE A 134 -8.84 -6.08 -10.93
CA PHE A 134 -7.39 -6.29 -11.08
C PHE A 134 -6.68 -5.80 -9.81
N LEU A 135 -6.09 -6.73 -9.06
CA LEU A 135 -5.51 -6.46 -7.74
C LEU A 135 -4.00 -6.42 -7.80
N VAL A 136 -3.43 -5.25 -7.49
CA VAL A 136 -1.98 -5.07 -7.37
C VAL A 136 -1.61 -4.95 -5.89
N GLY A 137 -0.75 -5.85 -5.41
CA GLY A 137 -0.19 -5.82 -4.07
C GLY A 137 1.22 -5.24 -4.04
N PHE A 138 1.60 -4.66 -2.89
CA PHE A 138 2.98 -4.26 -2.61
C PHE A 138 3.53 -5.10 -1.47
N LYS A 139 4.81 -5.51 -1.60
CA LYS A 139 5.52 -6.31 -0.62
C LYS A 139 6.90 -5.71 -0.37
N ALA A 140 7.04 -5.02 0.75
CA ALA A 140 8.32 -4.50 1.21
C ALA A 140 8.92 -5.45 2.25
N GLU A 141 10.14 -5.88 2.04
CA GLU A 141 10.89 -6.74 2.96
C GLU A 141 12.22 -6.06 3.34
N PHE A 142 12.86 -6.55 4.39
CA PHE A 142 14.11 -5.98 4.89
C PHE A 142 15.21 -7.03 4.94
N ASN A 143 16.33 -6.76 4.26
CA ASN A 143 17.53 -7.62 4.24
C ASN A 143 17.20 -9.06 3.80
N ILE A 144 16.64 -9.21 2.63
CA ILE A 144 16.15 -10.48 2.09
C ILE A 144 16.83 -10.79 0.75
N SER A 145 17.04 -12.06 0.46
CA SER A 145 17.57 -12.47 -0.84
C SER A 145 16.55 -12.24 -1.97
N ARG A 146 17.06 -12.19 -3.22
CA ARG A 146 16.19 -12.04 -4.38
C ARG A 146 15.20 -13.21 -4.53
N ASP A 147 15.63 -14.41 -4.25
CA ASP A 147 14.77 -15.60 -4.40
C ASP A 147 13.71 -15.65 -3.30
N ASP A 148 14.07 -15.32 -2.06
CA ASP A 148 13.12 -15.29 -0.95
C ASP A 148 12.06 -14.19 -1.13
N ILE A 149 12.42 -13.01 -1.68
CA ILE A 149 11.44 -11.95 -1.92
C ILE A 149 10.46 -12.34 -3.04
N ILE A 150 10.92 -13.08 -4.06
CA ILE A 150 10.05 -13.64 -5.11
C ILE A 150 9.09 -14.67 -4.50
N GLU A 151 9.58 -15.52 -3.59
CA GLU A 151 8.74 -16.48 -2.88
C GLU A 151 7.69 -15.77 -2.01
N CYS A 152 8.06 -14.73 -1.29
CA CYS A 152 7.13 -13.87 -0.54
C CYS A 152 6.04 -13.25 -1.43
N ALA A 153 6.42 -12.78 -2.62
CA ALA A 153 5.48 -12.23 -3.60
C ALA A 153 4.52 -13.30 -4.13
N ARG A 154 5.02 -14.48 -4.52
CA ARG A 154 4.21 -15.61 -4.98
C ARG A 154 3.26 -16.13 -3.90
N LYS A 155 3.71 -16.13 -2.64
CA LYS A 155 2.86 -16.47 -1.51
C LYS A 155 1.71 -15.46 -1.35
N GLN A 156 1.97 -14.16 -1.53
CA GLN A 156 0.90 -13.15 -1.52
C GLN A 156 -0.10 -13.37 -2.66
N ILE A 157 0.37 -13.71 -3.86
CA ILE A 157 -0.50 -14.06 -4.99
C ILE A 157 -1.42 -15.24 -4.62
N ALA A 158 -0.86 -16.31 -4.08
CA ALA A 158 -1.63 -17.49 -3.69
C ALA A 158 -2.62 -17.20 -2.55
N ASP A 159 -2.19 -16.45 -1.53
CA ASP A 159 -2.98 -16.20 -0.31
C ASP A 159 -4.11 -15.17 -0.50
N ALA A 160 -3.91 -14.19 -1.38
CA ALA A 160 -4.82 -13.04 -1.54
C ALA A 160 -5.48 -12.96 -2.93
N GLY A 161 -5.02 -13.78 -3.89
CA GLY A 161 -5.49 -13.72 -5.26
C GLY A 161 -5.06 -12.43 -5.99
N THR A 162 -3.91 -11.84 -5.60
CA THR A 162 -3.37 -10.68 -6.32
C THR A 162 -2.97 -11.06 -7.74
N ASP A 163 -3.31 -10.22 -8.72
CA ASP A 163 -2.94 -10.43 -10.12
C ASP A 163 -1.49 -10.01 -10.39
N LEU A 164 -0.96 -9.12 -9.55
CA LEU A 164 0.39 -8.57 -9.65
C LEU A 164 0.92 -8.20 -8.26
N VAL A 165 2.18 -8.51 -7.98
CA VAL A 165 2.87 -8.05 -6.76
C VAL A 165 4.11 -7.26 -7.13
N VAL A 166 4.25 -6.07 -6.57
CA VAL A 166 5.45 -5.25 -6.64
C VAL A 166 6.22 -5.43 -5.35
N ALA A 167 7.37 -6.09 -5.43
CA ALA A 167 8.19 -6.45 -4.27
C ALA A 167 9.51 -5.70 -4.25
N ASN A 168 9.99 -5.29 -3.09
CA ASN A 168 11.28 -4.63 -2.92
C ASN A 168 11.91 -4.90 -1.57
N ASP A 169 13.26 -4.87 -1.53
CA ASP A 169 14.05 -4.88 -0.31
C ASP A 169 14.38 -3.44 0.10
N ILE A 170 13.81 -3.01 1.23
CA ILE A 170 13.99 -1.65 1.76
C ILE A 170 15.29 -1.46 2.54
N SER A 171 16.12 -2.48 2.69
CA SER A 171 17.44 -2.38 3.32
C SER A 171 18.50 -1.82 2.37
N ARG A 172 18.25 -1.87 1.06
CA ARG A 172 19.19 -1.42 0.05
C ARG A 172 19.33 0.10 0.03
N ASP A 173 20.54 0.56 -0.27
CA ASP A 173 20.81 1.99 -0.43
C ASP A 173 19.88 2.62 -1.45
N CYS A 174 19.33 3.79 -1.12
CA CYS A 174 18.36 4.53 -1.93
C CYS A 174 16.99 3.85 -2.12
N CYS A 175 16.70 2.72 -1.45
CA CYS A 175 15.41 2.01 -1.54
C CYS A 175 14.55 2.08 -0.27
N HIS A 176 15.05 2.73 0.79
CA HIS A 176 14.35 2.84 2.07
C HIS A 176 13.07 3.68 1.98
N PHE A 177 12.22 3.59 3.00
CA PHE A 177 11.05 4.46 3.14
C PHE A 177 11.47 5.94 3.11
N GLY A 178 10.75 6.75 2.32
CA GLY A 178 11.05 8.18 2.14
C GLY A 178 12.01 8.49 0.99
N SER A 179 12.78 7.50 0.47
CA SER A 179 13.62 7.69 -0.73
C SER A 179 12.80 8.09 -1.96
N ASP A 180 13.41 8.83 -2.89
CA ASP A 180 12.81 9.17 -4.19
C ASP A 180 12.97 8.06 -5.23
N ASN A 181 13.92 7.17 -5.02
CA ASN A 181 14.20 6.02 -5.87
C ASN A 181 13.74 4.71 -5.21
N ASN A 182 13.72 3.65 -6.00
CA ASN A 182 13.54 2.27 -5.53
C ASN A 182 14.10 1.30 -6.59
N GLU A 183 14.30 0.05 -6.18
CA GLU A 183 14.50 -1.11 -7.05
C GLU A 183 13.38 -2.09 -6.75
N VAL A 184 12.69 -2.60 -7.77
CA VAL A 184 11.53 -3.46 -7.55
C VAL A 184 11.54 -4.69 -8.46
N LEU A 185 10.92 -5.75 -7.97
CA LEU A 185 10.51 -6.90 -8.75
C LEU A 185 9.01 -6.82 -8.98
N ILE A 186 8.57 -6.89 -10.22
CA ILE A 186 7.17 -7.04 -10.58
C ILE A 186 6.94 -8.52 -10.84
N VAL A 187 6.12 -9.14 -10.01
CA VAL A 187 5.92 -10.59 -9.97
C VAL A 187 4.45 -10.91 -10.29
N ASP A 188 4.28 -11.74 -11.30
CA ASP A 188 3.04 -12.44 -11.64
C ASP A 188 3.39 -13.91 -11.97
N GLU A 189 3.03 -14.43 -13.13
CA GLU A 189 3.55 -15.72 -13.64
C GLU A 189 5.05 -15.61 -13.91
N ASP A 190 5.50 -14.44 -14.40
CA ASP A 190 6.87 -14.08 -14.67
C ASP A 190 7.45 -13.18 -13.55
N VAL A 191 8.75 -12.86 -13.67
CA VAL A 191 9.43 -11.92 -12.79
C VAL A 191 10.16 -10.87 -13.64
N LEU A 192 9.68 -9.63 -13.59
CA LEU A 192 10.33 -8.50 -14.22
C LEU A 192 11.12 -7.69 -13.18
N THR A 193 12.42 -7.55 -13.39
CA THR A 193 13.27 -6.71 -12.54
C THR A 193 13.32 -5.29 -13.10
N ILE A 194 12.97 -4.32 -12.28
CA ILE A 194 13.18 -2.90 -12.55
C ILE A 194 14.37 -2.47 -11.68
N PRO A 195 15.52 -2.14 -12.29
CA PRO A 195 16.69 -1.70 -11.55
C PRO A 195 16.41 -0.37 -10.83
N LEU A 196 17.36 0.08 -10.01
CA LEU A 196 17.25 1.34 -9.28
C LEU A 196 16.85 2.48 -10.22
N ALA A 197 15.68 3.03 -9.98
CA ALA A 197 15.08 4.08 -10.78
C ALA A 197 14.23 5.00 -9.90
N SER A 198 13.83 6.16 -10.43
CA SER A 198 12.89 7.03 -9.74
C SER A 198 11.53 6.34 -9.57
N LYS A 199 10.82 6.64 -8.47
CA LYS A 199 9.47 6.12 -8.26
C LYS A 199 8.50 6.47 -9.39
N ARG A 200 8.75 7.57 -10.11
CA ARG A 200 8.00 7.95 -11.31
C ARG A 200 8.25 6.98 -12.47
N GLU A 201 9.48 6.59 -12.72
CA GLU A 201 9.81 5.61 -13.76
C GLU A 201 9.27 4.23 -13.41
N ILE A 202 9.41 3.82 -12.14
CA ILE A 202 8.83 2.56 -11.64
C ILE A 202 7.32 2.55 -11.83
N ALA A 203 6.61 3.65 -11.53
CA ALA A 203 5.18 3.75 -11.75
C ALA A 203 4.79 3.54 -13.22
N LYS A 204 5.58 4.09 -14.18
CA LYS A 204 5.36 3.85 -15.61
C LYS A 204 5.49 2.36 -15.96
N HIS A 205 6.56 1.71 -15.51
CA HIS A 205 6.76 0.27 -15.75
C HIS A 205 5.63 -0.58 -15.17
N ILE A 206 5.17 -0.27 -13.94
CA ILE A 206 4.03 -0.97 -13.33
C ILE A 206 2.78 -0.81 -14.20
N PHE A 207 2.46 0.41 -14.63
CA PHE A 207 1.30 0.65 -15.49
C PHE A 207 1.45 0.09 -16.90
N ASP A 208 2.68 -0.06 -17.43
CA ASP A 208 2.92 -0.75 -18.70
C ASP A 208 2.59 -2.24 -18.59
N VAL A 209 2.90 -2.87 -17.44
CA VAL A 209 2.52 -4.26 -17.18
C VAL A 209 1.00 -4.37 -17.00
N ILE A 210 0.39 -3.52 -16.16
CA ILE A 210 -1.07 -3.51 -15.94
C ILE A 210 -1.81 -3.35 -17.27
N SER A 211 -1.39 -2.41 -18.12
CA SER A 211 -2.07 -2.09 -19.40
C SER A 211 -2.11 -3.24 -20.40
N LYS A 212 -1.25 -4.23 -20.26
CA LYS A 212 -1.22 -5.45 -21.09
C LYS A 212 -2.19 -6.52 -20.61
N LYS A 213 -2.66 -6.39 -19.36
CA LYS A 213 -3.48 -7.41 -18.67
C LYS A 213 -4.96 -7.00 -18.49
N VAL A 214 -5.28 -5.68 -18.65
CA VAL A 214 -6.63 -5.11 -18.49
C VAL A 214 -7.19 -4.42 -19.71
#